data_2699aa9db7cecd1a04e89e20b74b3ec7
#
_entry.id   2699aa9db7cecd1a04e89e20b74b3ec7
#
_cell.length_a   1.000
_cell.length_b   1.000
_cell.length_c   1.000
_cell.angle_alpha   90.00
_cell.angle_beta   90.00
_cell.angle_gamma   90.00
#
_symmetry.space_group_name_H-M   'P 1'
#
loop_
_entity.id
_entity.type
_entity.pdbx_description
1 polymer ?
#
loop_
_entity_poly.entity_id
_entity_poly.type
_entity_poly.pdbx_seq_one_letter_code
_entity_poly.pdbx_strand_id
1 'polypeptide(L)'
;DIKLCGDAESFATKVAVKGTPEYEDVYKTYAKECEEDKKRVIEAGGLFILGTERHESRRIDNQLRGRAGRQGDPGTSEFYLSLDDDLMRLFGGDKLKSMMKMLKIDEDEEIRHKQITKSVENAQRRIESRNFSSRKSLIEYDDVNNTQREVVYEQRDAILKNENLRELIEGMISETVDIIVNNAFAGESGEKDLNLLEDKLNETFDYQIDLNKIEGKSAEEISNLIYDDLIKIYDEKEEAVGDEVFRKIERYIMLEVLDSKWRQHLKDLTELREGIRLRSYGQRNPIHDYKIVGYDVYNEMIDAIKRETSSFILKLKVRGEEDTNNLTHEEVSNVKYEHTD
;
A
#
# COMPACT_ATOMS: atom_id res chain seq x y z
N ASP A 1 25.34 -6.19 24.82
CA ASP A 1 26.50 -7.04 24.65
C ASP A 1 26.40 -8.27 25.56
N ILE A 2 26.79 -9.44 25.02
CA ILE A 2 26.82 -10.67 25.80
C ILE A 2 28.16 -10.71 26.55
N LYS A 3 28.09 -10.65 27.88
CA LYS A 3 29.26 -10.79 28.73
C LYS A 3 29.37 -12.25 29.19
N LEU A 4 30.56 -12.88 29.03
CA LEU A 4 30.75 -14.29 29.32
C LEU A 4 30.68 -14.62 30.81
N CYS A 5 30.82 -13.61 31.68
CA CYS A 5 30.93 -13.79 33.13
C CYS A 5 29.85 -13.06 33.92
N GLY A 6 28.86 -12.48 33.29
CA GLY A 6 27.91 -11.57 33.92
C GLY A 6 28.40 -10.12 33.96
N ASP A 7 27.63 -9.26 34.60
CA ASP A 7 27.90 -7.83 34.68
C ASP A 7 28.10 -7.37 36.12
N ALA A 8 29.34 -7.04 36.47
CA ALA A 8 29.71 -6.57 37.81
C ALA A 8 28.89 -5.32 38.22
N GLU A 9 28.57 -4.42 37.28
CA GLU A 9 27.75 -3.25 37.55
C GLU A 9 26.29 -3.62 37.89
N SER A 10 25.73 -4.60 37.17
CA SER A 10 24.38 -5.12 37.47
C SER A 10 24.31 -5.84 38.82
N PHE A 11 25.36 -6.55 39.20
CA PHE A 11 25.42 -7.19 40.50
C PHE A 11 25.60 -6.18 41.63
N ALA A 12 26.48 -5.18 41.47
CA ALA A 12 26.73 -4.14 42.47
C ALA A 12 25.50 -3.26 42.72
N THR A 13 24.74 -2.91 41.67
CA THR A 13 23.49 -2.10 41.79
C THR A 13 22.35 -2.80 42.53
N LYS A 14 22.39 -4.15 42.60
CA LYS A 14 21.42 -4.91 43.43
C LYS A 14 21.71 -4.86 44.92
N VAL A 15 22.95 -4.55 45.30
CA VAL A 15 23.43 -4.59 46.69
C VAL A 15 23.63 -3.20 47.28
N ALA A 16 24.10 -2.24 46.47
CA ALA A 16 24.40 -0.88 46.91
C ALA A 16 23.96 0.17 45.90
N VAL A 17 23.72 1.40 46.38
CA VAL A 17 23.29 2.53 45.52
C VAL A 17 24.48 3.13 44.80
N LYS A 18 24.40 3.25 43.50
CA LYS A 18 25.44 3.84 42.63
C LYS A 18 25.89 5.22 43.11
N GLY A 19 27.19 5.43 43.27
CA GLY A 19 27.77 6.70 43.75
C GLY A 19 28.05 6.74 45.25
N THR A 20 27.82 5.66 45.99
CA THR A 20 28.24 5.54 47.40
C THR A 20 29.61 4.84 47.50
N PRO A 21 30.41 5.11 48.55
CA PRO A 21 31.66 4.38 48.77
C PRO A 21 31.48 2.86 48.89
N GLU A 22 30.35 2.45 49.47
CA GLU A 22 29.94 1.05 49.60
C GLU A 22 29.72 0.38 48.24
N TYR A 23 29.16 1.11 47.27
CA TYR A 23 28.99 0.65 45.89
C TYR A 23 30.34 0.38 45.20
N GLU A 24 31.33 1.26 45.41
CA GLU A 24 32.66 1.09 44.80
C GLU A 24 33.37 -0.15 45.30
N ASP A 25 33.27 -0.48 46.58
CA ASP A 25 33.90 -1.65 47.16
C ASP A 25 33.19 -2.94 46.71
N VAL A 26 31.88 -2.94 46.68
CA VAL A 26 31.06 -4.04 46.17
C VAL A 26 31.34 -4.25 44.67
N TYR A 27 31.41 -3.17 43.89
CA TYR A 27 31.73 -3.23 42.45
C TYR A 27 33.12 -3.84 42.20
N LYS A 28 34.16 -3.41 42.95
CA LYS A 28 35.52 -3.97 42.82
C LYS A 28 35.55 -5.46 43.12
N THR A 29 34.78 -5.90 44.09
CA THR A 29 34.70 -7.33 44.47
C THR A 29 34.09 -8.14 43.33
N TYR A 30 32.90 -7.72 42.85
CA TYR A 30 32.23 -8.39 41.71
C TYR A 30 33.03 -8.28 40.41
N ALA A 31 33.76 -7.19 40.18
CA ALA A 31 34.60 -7.05 39.00
C ALA A 31 35.74 -8.10 38.98
N LYS A 32 36.36 -8.39 40.12
CA LYS A 32 37.39 -9.46 40.26
C LYS A 32 36.78 -10.85 40.03
N GLU A 33 35.66 -11.13 40.67
CA GLU A 33 34.95 -12.40 40.47
C GLU A 33 34.56 -12.62 39.02
N CYS A 34 34.00 -11.60 38.36
CA CYS A 34 33.64 -11.64 36.95
C CYS A 34 34.88 -11.87 36.05
N GLU A 35 36.02 -11.28 36.37
CA GLU A 35 37.26 -11.47 35.61
C GLU A 35 37.83 -12.89 35.75
N GLU A 36 37.77 -13.45 36.94
CA GLU A 36 38.19 -14.85 37.20
C GLU A 36 37.23 -15.84 36.51
N ASP A 37 35.93 -15.60 36.57
CA ASP A 37 34.93 -16.41 35.89
C ASP A 37 35.08 -16.31 34.37
N LYS A 38 35.39 -15.13 33.84
CA LYS A 38 35.69 -14.95 32.42
C LYS A 38 36.85 -15.82 31.95
N LYS A 39 37.94 -15.89 32.74
CA LYS A 39 39.09 -16.76 32.43
C LYS A 39 38.67 -18.22 32.35
N ARG A 40 37.90 -18.67 33.35
CA ARG A 40 37.40 -20.07 33.40
C ARG A 40 36.50 -20.40 32.21
N VAL A 41 35.59 -19.47 31.81
CA VAL A 41 34.73 -19.65 30.65
C VAL A 41 35.55 -19.71 29.36
N ILE A 42 36.55 -18.85 29.20
CA ILE A 42 37.44 -18.86 28.03
C ILE A 42 38.23 -20.15 27.93
N GLU A 43 38.78 -20.64 29.06
CA GLU A 43 39.50 -21.93 29.14
C GLU A 43 38.59 -23.12 28.79
N ALA A 44 37.31 -23.04 29.14
CA ALA A 44 36.30 -24.04 28.79
C ALA A 44 35.86 -24.00 27.31
N GLY A 45 36.33 -23.00 26.50
CA GLY A 45 36.00 -22.85 25.08
C GLY A 45 34.98 -21.75 24.75
N GLY A 46 34.63 -20.92 25.75
CA GLY A 46 33.73 -19.78 25.57
C GLY A 46 32.26 -20.13 25.56
N LEU A 47 31.46 -19.29 24.90
CA LEU A 47 30.01 -19.48 24.82
C LEU A 47 29.65 -20.62 23.84
N PHE A 48 28.91 -21.60 24.33
CA PHE A 48 28.33 -22.65 23.50
C PHE A 48 26.89 -22.33 23.19
N ILE A 49 26.54 -22.27 21.88
CA ILE A 49 25.17 -22.00 21.39
C ILE A 49 24.60 -23.31 20.84
N LEU A 50 23.56 -23.78 21.47
CA LEU A 50 22.77 -24.92 21.01
C LEU A 50 21.50 -24.42 20.32
N GLY A 51 21.35 -24.69 19.02
CA GLY A 51 20.13 -24.48 18.27
C GLY A 51 19.36 -25.79 18.17
N THR A 52 18.09 -25.80 18.54
CA THR A 52 17.21 -26.98 18.43
C THR A 52 16.41 -26.99 17.14
N GLU A 53 16.44 -25.88 16.39
CA GLU A 53 15.78 -25.70 15.10
C GLU A 53 16.61 -24.81 14.19
N ARG A 54 16.34 -24.83 12.89
CA ARG A 54 16.86 -23.84 11.94
C ARG A 54 15.76 -22.84 11.59
N HIS A 55 16.13 -21.58 11.50
CA HIS A 55 15.24 -20.54 10.98
C HIS A 55 15.05 -20.67 9.47
N GLU A 56 13.99 -20.10 8.96
CA GLU A 56 13.75 -20.04 7.50
C GLU A 56 14.86 -19.25 6.77
N SER A 57 15.54 -18.34 7.44
CA SER A 57 16.61 -17.51 6.89
C SER A 57 17.96 -17.85 7.48
N ARG A 58 18.94 -18.18 6.63
CA ARG A 58 20.34 -18.41 7.04
C ARG A 58 20.96 -17.21 7.76
N ARG A 59 20.50 -16.00 7.43
CA ARG A 59 20.98 -14.78 8.08
C ARG A 59 20.68 -14.80 9.59
N ILE A 60 19.50 -15.26 9.97
CA ILE A 60 19.10 -15.34 11.39
C ILE A 60 19.91 -16.42 12.10
N ASP A 61 20.11 -17.57 11.47
CA ASP A 61 21.01 -18.62 12.01
C ASP A 61 22.44 -18.11 12.21
N ASN A 62 22.95 -17.34 11.24
CA ASN A 62 24.30 -16.76 11.37
C ASN A 62 24.35 -15.67 12.44
N GLN A 63 23.28 -14.92 12.67
CA GLN A 63 23.20 -13.98 13.80
C GLN A 63 23.20 -14.72 15.14
N LEU A 64 22.52 -15.86 15.23
CA LEU A 64 22.55 -16.72 16.41
C LEU A 64 23.95 -17.28 16.63
N ARG A 65 24.58 -17.87 15.61
CA ARG A 65 25.97 -18.36 15.67
C ARG A 65 26.95 -17.26 16.07
N GLY A 66 26.79 -16.06 15.51
CA GLY A 66 27.63 -14.90 15.79
C GLY A 66 27.50 -14.35 17.22
N ARG A 67 26.63 -14.91 18.06
CA ARG A 67 26.59 -14.60 19.49
C ARG A 67 27.71 -15.29 20.24
N ALA A 68 28.17 -16.47 19.76
CA ALA A 68 29.45 -17.05 20.19
C ALA A 68 30.58 -16.29 19.49
N GLY A 69 31.69 -16.07 20.18
CA GLY A 69 32.90 -15.45 19.61
C GLY A 69 32.80 -13.92 19.39
N ARG A 70 31.96 -13.21 20.11
CA ARG A 70 31.96 -11.74 20.10
C ARG A 70 33.25 -11.19 20.72
N GLN A 71 33.70 -10.05 20.17
CA GLN A 71 34.92 -9.35 20.62
C GLN A 71 36.20 -10.21 20.57
N GLY A 72 36.19 -11.28 19.75
CA GLY A 72 37.33 -12.18 19.63
C GLY A 72 37.39 -13.30 20.69
N ASP A 73 36.38 -13.39 21.55
CA ASP A 73 36.27 -14.49 22.50
C ASP A 73 36.06 -15.83 21.78
N PRO A 74 36.59 -16.96 22.29
CA PRO A 74 36.29 -18.27 21.75
C PRO A 74 34.79 -18.60 21.92
N GLY A 75 34.26 -19.42 21.02
CA GLY A 75 32.88 -19.89 21.14
C GLY A 75 32.54 -20.94 20.09
N THR A 76 31.55 -21.76 20.41
CA THR A 76 31.08 -22.85 19.55
C THR A 76 29.60 -22.79 19.36
N SER A 77 29.14 -23.22 18.20
CA SER A 77 27.69 -23.32 17.91
C SER A 77 27.38 -24.64 17.23
N GLU A 78 26.31 -25.28 17.64
CA GLU A 78 25.83 -26.53 17.06
C GLU A 78 24.32 -26.51 16.93
N PHE A 79 23.80 -27.15 15.84
CA PHE A 79 22.37 -27.26 15.59
C PHE A 79 21.97 -28.73 15.59
N TYR A 80 21.01 -29.07 16.42
CA TYR A 80 20.32 -30.35 16.44
C TYR A 80 18.97 -30.20 15.78
N LEU A 81 18.71 -30.97 14.72
CA LEU A 81 17.54 -30.84 13.87
C LEU A 81 16.78 -32.15 13.84
N SER A 82 15.47 -32.08 13.89
CA SER A 82 14.59 -33.21 13.62
C SER A 82 14.19 -33.24 12.13
N LEU A 83 13.96 -34.43 11.60
CA LEU A 83 13.37 -34.59 10.28
C LEU A 83 11.87 -34.21 10.26
N ASP A 84 11.28 -34.02 11.45
CA ASP A 84 9.91 -33.56 11.64
C ASP A 84 9.79 -32.04 11.71
N ASP A 85 10.95 -31.33 11.81
CA ASP A 85 10.95 -29.88 11.77
C ASP A 85 10.30 -29.37 10.48
N ASP A 86 9.56 -28.25 10.56
CA ASP A 86 8.81 -27.69 9.44
C ASP A 86 9.66 -27.45 8.19
N LEU A 87 10.90 -27.01 8.37
CA LEU A 87 11.85 -26.82 7.28
C LEU A 87 12.15 -28.12 6.55
N MET A 88 12.32 -29.21 7.27
CA MET A 88 12.62 -30.52 6.70
C MET A 88 11.38 -31.14 6.08
N ARG A 89 10.23 -31.05 6.73
CA ARG A 89 8.95 -31.56 6.28
C ARG A 89 8.53 -30.96 4.92
N LEU A 90 8.70 -29.64 4.75
CA LEU A 90 8.32 -28.93 3.53
C LEU A 90 9.24 -29.22 2.33
N PHE A 91 10.51 -29.60 2.53
CA PHE A 91 11.51 -29.65 1.47
C PHE A 91 12.26 -30.98 1.29
N GLY A 92 11.70 -32.07 1.78
CA GLY A 92 12.20 -33.40 1.46
C GLY A 92 12.47 -34.29 2.65
N GLY A 93 11.99 -33.97 3.83
CA GLY A 93 12.08 -34.81 5.03
C GLY A 93 11.54 -36.21 4.79
N ASP A 94 10.44 -36.36 4.04
CA ASP A 94 9.84 -37.67 3.76
C ASP A 94 10.77 -38.59 2.94
N LYS A 95 11.49 -38.03 1.97
CA LYS A 95 12.48 -38.81 1.19
C LYS A 95 13.64 -39.25 2.07
N LEU A 96 14.08 -38.36 2.94
CA LEU A 96 15.19 -38.64 3.86
C LEU A 96 14.74 -39.68 4.91
N LYS A 97 13.55 -39.55 5.49
CA LYS A 97 12.94 -40.53 6.39
C LYS A 97 12.80 -41.90 5.73
N SER A 98 12.33 -41.95 4.49
CA SER A 98 12.20 -43.20 3.75
C SER A 98 13.57 -43.87 3.52
N MET A 99 14.60 -43.10 3.20
CA MET A 99 15.96 -43.58 3.02
C MET A 99 16.54 -44.09 4.36
N MET A 100 16.30 -43.42 5.47
CA MET A 100 16.77 -43.84 6.80
C MET A 100 16.09 -45.13 7.27
N LYS A 101 14.77 -45.26 7.04
CA LYS A 101 14.03 -46.51 7.29
C LYS A 101 14.58 -47.67 6.48
N MET A 102 14.98 -47.43 5.22
CA MET A 102 15.59 -48.46 4.36
C MET A 102 16.97 -48.85 4.83
N LEU A 103 17.74 -47.91 5.45
CA LEU A 103 19.06 -48.15 5.99
C LEU A 103 19.02 -48.73 7.44
N LYS A 104 17.80 -48.90 8.01
CA LYS A 104 17.56 -49.38 9.39
C LYS A 104 18.35 -48.57 10.44
N ILE A 105 18.45 -47.27 10.26
CA ILE A 105 19.01 -46.36 11.23
C ILE A 105 17.96 -46.13 12.31
N ASP A 106 18.38 -46.20 13.61
CA ASP A 106 17.49 -45.98 14.72
C ASP A 106 17.01 -44.52 14.80
N GLU A 107 15.78 -44.28 15.24
CA GLU A 107 15.19 -42.95 15.26
C GLU A 107 15.92 -41.99 16.22
N ASP A 108 16.59 -42.54 17.26
CA ASP A 108 17.35 -41.77 18.26
C ASP A 108 18.84 -41.64 17.92
N GLU A 109 19.30 -42.17 16.77
CA GLU A 109 20.70 -42.12 16.39
C GLU A 109 21.07 -40.76 15.76
N GLU A 110 22.10 -40.12 16.32
CA GLU A 110 22.62 -38.87 15.77
C GLU A 110 23.32 -39.08 14.43
N ILE A 111 22.86 -38.42 13.40
CA ILE A 111 23.42 -38.54 12.05
C ILE A 111 24.17 -37.29 11.65
N ARG A 112 25.51 -37.40 11.62
CA ARG A 112 26.44 -36.35 11.16
C ARG A 112 26.91 -36.66 9.74
N HIS A 113 26.17 -36.14 8.72
CA HIS A 113 26.59 -36.36 7.33
C HIS A 113 26.51 -35.08 6.49
N LYS A 114 27.56 -34.81 5.71
CA LYS A 114 27.65 -33.60 4.85
C LYS A 114 26.47 -33.42 3.87
N GLN A 115 25.90 -34.53 3.39
CA GLN A 115 24.75 -34.47 2.47
C GLN A 115 23.48 -33.98 3.18
N ILE A 116 23.29 -34.32 4.47
CA ILE A 116 22.17 -33.84 5.27
C ILE A 116 22.29 -32.33 5.48
N THR A 117 23.47 -31.87 5.89
CA THR A 117 23.76 -30.43 6.05
C THR A 117 23.45 -29.68 4.73
N LYS A 118 23.90 -30.22 3.60
CA LYS A 118 23.64 -29.63 2.28
C LYS A 118 22.13 -29.62 1.92
N SER A 119 21.41 -30.66 2.31
CA SER A 119 19.94 -30.72 2.11
C SER A 119 19.22 -29.66 2.91
N VAL A 120 19.58 -29.45 4.19
CA VAL A 120 19.07 -28.39 5.03
C VAL A 120 19.34 -26.99 4.44
N GLU A 121 20.57 -26.74 3.99
CA GLU A 121 20.94 -25.49 3.32
C GLU A 121 20.14 -25.25 2.05
N ASN A 122 19.91 -26.28 1.25
CA ASN A 122 19.10 -26.16 0.04
C ASN A 122 17.63 -25.92 0.35
N ALA A 123 17.09 -26.53 1.42
CA ALA A 123 15.75 -26.27 1.92
C ALA A 123 15.59 -24.78 2.31
N GLN A 124 16.52 -24.26 3.12
CA GLN A 124 16.53 -22.85 3.50
C GLN A 124 16.60 -21.91 2.27
N ARG A 125 17.48 -22.20 1.30
CA ARG A 125 17.57 -21.40 0.06
C ARG A 125 16.25 -21.37 -0.71
N ARG A 126 15.53 -22.48 -0.77
CA ARG A 126 14.22 -22.55 -1.44
C ARG A 126 13.16 -21.72 -0.74
N ILE A 127 13.12 -21.76 0.60
CA ILE A 127 12.22 -20.90 1.38
C ILE A 127 12.59 -19.44 1.19
N GLU A 128 13.86 -19.08 1.32
CA GLU A 128 14.32 -17.70 1.10
C GLU A 128 13.92 -17.18 -0.29
N SER A 129 14.09 -18.00 -1.33
CA SER A 129 13.72 -17.66 -2.71
C SER A 129 12.21 -17.50 -2.87
N ARG A 130 11.41 -18.40 -2.28
CA ARG A 130 9.95 -18.30 -2.29
C ARG A 130 9.46 -17.03 -1.59
N ASN A 131 9.99 -16.77 -0.39
CA ASN A 131 9.63 -15.59 0.40
C ASN A 131 10.06 -14.30 -0.30
N PHE A 132 11.23 -14.31 -0.95
CA PHE A 132 11.70 -13.19 -1.78
C PHE A 132 10.76 -12.95 -2.96
N SER A 133 10.41 -13.98 -3.73
CA SER A 133 9.50 -13.86 -4.87
C SER A 133 8.11 -13.36 -4.45
N SER A 134 7.58 -13.86 -3.33
CA SER A 134 6.28 -13.42 -2.81
C SER A 134 6.30 -11.95 -2.41
N ARG A 135 7.36 -11.52 -1.70
CA ARG A 135 7.51 -10.10 -1.33
C ARG A 135 7.73 -9.20 -2.55
N LYS A 136 8.53 -9.66 -3.52
CA LYS A 136 8.76 -8.92 -4.77
C LYS A 136 7.45 -8.69 -5.51
N SER A 137 6.65 -9.75 -5.69
CA SER A 137 5.34 -9.62 -6.34
C SER A 137 4.41 -8.68 -5.58
N LEU A 138 4.40 -8.72 -4.23
CA LEU A 138 3.59 -7.81 -3.42
C LEU A 138 3.98 -6.34 -3.67
N ILE A 139 5.27 -6.04 -3.66
CA ILE A 139 5.79 -4.69 -3.92
C ILE A 139 5.41 -4.24 -5.34
N GLU A 140 5.54 -5.12 -6.35
CA GLU A 140 5.20 -4.78 -7.74
C GLU A 140 3.71 -4.44 -7.93
N TYR A 141 2.80 -5.04 -7.15
CA TYR A 141 1.38 -4.63 -7.09
C TYR A 141 1.18 -3.31 -6.35
N ASP A 142 1.87 -3.13 -5.23
CA ASP A 142 1.75 -1.92 -4.41
C ASP A 142 2.33 -0.68 -5.12
N ASP A 143 3.36 -0.83 -5.94
CA ASP A 143 3.97 0.26 -6.73
C ASP A 143 2.94 0.93 -7.66
N VAL A 144 2.04 0.17 -8.28
CA VAL A 144 0.96 0.73 -9.12
C VAL A 144 0.05 1.62 -8.29
N ASN A 145 -0.41 1.11 -7.14
CA ASN A 145 -1.29 1.87 -6.25
C ASN A 145 -0.60 3.11 -5.68
N ASN A 146 0.68 3.01 -5.35
CA ASN A 146 1.44 4.14 -4.79
C ASN A 146 1.64 5.25 -5.82
N THR A 147 2.00 4.92 -7.06
CA THR A 147 2.16 5.91 -8.13
C THR A 147 0.85 6.67 -8.38
N GLN A 148 -0.26 5.95 -8.47
CA GLN A 148 -1.58 6.56 -8.65
C GLN A 148 -1.99 7.42 -7.44
N ARG A 149 -1.68 6.95 -6.23
CA ARG A 149 -1.94 7.69 -4.99
C ARG A 149 -1.19 9.02 -4.95
N GLU A 150 0.08 9.01 -5.32
CA GLU A 150 0.90 10.24 -5.36
C GLU A 150 0.25 11.28 -6.27
N VAL A 151 -0.14 10.90 -7.49
CA VAL A 151 -0.80 11.81 -8.43
C VAL A 151 -2.13 12.34 -7.88
N VAL A 152 -2.98 11.48 -7.31
CA VAL A 152 -4.27 11.89 -6.74
C VAL A 152 -4.08 12.82 -5.54
N TYR A 153 -3.10 12.55 -4.70
CA TYR A 153 -2.81 13.41 -3.54
C TYR A 153 -2.21 14.75 -3.93
N GLU A 154 -1.38 14.79 -4.97
CA GLU A 154 -0.89 16.05 -5.55
C GLU A 154 -2.05 16.89 -6.11
N GLN A 155 -2.97 16.28 -6.83
CA GLN A 155 -4.19 16.96 -7.31
C GLN A 155 -5.05 17.45 -6.14
N ARG A 156 -5.28 16.63 -5.12
CA ARG A 156 -6.00 17.01 -3.92
C ARG A 156 -5.37 18.20 -3.20
N ASP A 157 -4.06 18.18 -3.06
CA ASP A 157 -3.28 19.27 -2.47
C ASP A 157 -3.37 20.54 -3.31
N ALA A 158 -3.36 20.43 -4.63
CA ALA A 158 -3.53 21.55 -5.54
C ALA A 158 -4.93 22.19 -5.38
N ILE A 159 -5.99 21.39 -5.27
CA ILE A 159 -7.35 21.88 -5.02
C ILE A 159 -7.44 22.62 -3.67
N LEU A 160 -6.77 22.11 -2.63
CA LEU A 160 -6.77 22.73 -1.29
C LEU A 160 -6.02 24.05 -1.25
N LYS A 161 -4.89 24.15 -1.97
CA LYS A 161 -3.99 25.32 -1.94
C LYS A 161 -4.35 26.40 -2.94
N ASN A 162 -5.05 26.05 -4.02
CA ASN A 162 -5.39 26.98 -5.08
C ASN A 162 -6.57 27.85 -4.68
N GLU A 163 -6.40 29.16 -4.75
CA GLU A 163 -7.47 30.12 -4.43
C GLU A 163 -8.50 30.21 -5.58
N ASN A 164 -8.07 30.04 -6.82
CA ASN A 164 -8.93 30.06 -7.99
C ASN A 164 -8.91 28.71 -8.71
N LEU A 165 -10.04 28.01 -8.70
CA LEU A 165 -10.24 26.71 -9.33
C LEU A 165 -10.89 26.78 -10.72
N ARG A 166 -11.22 28.00 -11.18
CA ARG A 166 -11.95 28.23 -12.42
C ARG A 166 -11.31 27.55 -13.63
N GLU A 167 -10.02 27.78 -13.87
CA GLU A 167 -9.31 27.19 -15.01
C GLU A 167 -9.34 25.66 -15.01
N LEU A 168 -9.26 25.04 -13.81
CA LEU A 168 -9.38 23.58 -13.69
C LEU A 168 -10.77 23.08 -14.05
N ILE A 169 -11.81 23.79 -13.62
CA ILE A 169 -13.20 23.44 -13.88
C ILE A 169 -13.55 23.65 -15.35
N GLU A 170 -13.14 24.77 -15.94
CA GLU A 170 -13.29 25.04 -17.37
C GLU A 170 -12.62 23.94 -18.22
N GLY A 171 -11.42 23.51 -17.84
CA GLY A 171 -10.74 22.37 -18.46
C GLY A 171 -11.54 21.06 -18.34
N MET A 172 -12.09 20.78 -17.16
CA MET A 172 -12.92 19.58 -16.93
C MET A 172 -14.21 19.61 -17.77
N ILE A 173 -14.85 20.77 -17.90
CA ILE A 173 -16.03 20.96 -18.75
C ILE A 173 -15.67 20.71 -20.21
N SER A 174 -14.60 21.35 -20.72
CA SER A 174 -14.12 21.20 -22.09
C SER A 174 -13.86 19.72 -22.44
N GLU A 175 -13.04 19.04 -21.63
CA GLU A 175 -12.70 17.64 -21.87
C GLU A 175 -13.93 16.72 -21.80
N THR A 176 -14.88 17.01 -20.89
CA THR A 176 -16.12 16.23 -20.79
C THR A 176 -17.01 16.42 -22.01
N VAL A 177 -17.13 17.64 -22.52
CA VAL A 177 -17.85 17.93 -23.76
C VAL A 177 -17.20 17.20 -24.94
N ASP A 178 -15.89 17.27 -25.08
CA ASP A 178 -15.14 16.58 -26.13
C ASP A 178 -15.40 15.07 -26.12
N ILE A 179 -15.37 14.44 -24.93
CA ILE A 179 -15.66 13.01 -24.78
C ILE A 179 -17.10 12.70 -25.24
N ILE A 180 -18.08 13.50 -24.85
CA ILE A 180 -19.47 13.29 -25.20
C ILE A 180 -19.67 13.44 -26.73
N VAL A 181 -19.12 14.50 -27.32
CA VAL A 181 -19.25 14.76 -28.78
C VAL A 181 -18.52 13.68 -29.58
N ASN A 182 -17.32 13.34 -29.22
CA ASN A 182 -16.55 12.28 -29.89
C ASN A 182 -17.25 10.92 -29.81
N ASN A 183 -17.84 10.57 -28.69
CA ASN A 183 -18.59 9.31 -28.54
C ASN A 183 -19.85 9.30 -29.41
N ALA A 184 -20.57 10.42 -29.53
CA ALA A 184 -21.72 10.52 -30.37
C ALA A 184 -21.39 10.47 -31.89
N PHE A 185 -20.14 10.76 -32.26
CA PHE A 185 -19.66 10.77 -33.63
C PHE A 185 -18.72 9.62 -34.00
N ALA A 186 -18.47 8.70 -33.07
CA ALA A 186 -17.61 7.52 -33.28
C ALA A 186 -18.32 6.33 -33.97
N GLY A 187 -19.55 6.51 -34.49
CA GLY A 187 -20.31 5.43 -35.16
C GLY A 187 -19.58 4.86 -36.37
N GLU A 188 -19.69 3.53 -36.58
CA GLU A 188 -18.98 2.79 -37.64
C GLU A 188 -19.25 3.30 -39.09
N SER A 189 -20.33 4.04 -39.29
CA SER A 189 -20.72 4.64 -40.61
C SER A 189 -20.41 6.13 -40.70
N GLY A 190 -19.77 6.75 -39.70
CA GLY A 190 -19.55 8.21 -39.71
C GLY A 190 -20.85 9.03 -39.57
N GLU A 191 -21.96 8.39 -39.26
CA GLU A 191 -23.23 9.05 -38.95
C GLU A 191 -23.18 9.65 -37.55
N LYS A 192 -23.58 10.93 -37.47
CA LYS A 192 -23.68 11.64 -36.19
C LYS A 192 -24.94 11.16 -35.47
N ASP A 193 -24.78 10.53 -34.31
CA ASP A 193 -25.91 10.18 -33.46
C ASP A 193 -26.29 11.39 -32.59
N LEU A 194 -27.13 12.25 -33.19
CA LEU A 194 -27.60 13.48 -32.55
C LEU A 194 -28.52 13.21 -31.36
N ASN A 195 -29.23 12.09 -31.32
CA ASN A 195 -30.07 11.71 -30.20
C ASN A 195 -29.20 11.32 -29.00
N LEU A 196 -28.15 10.53 -29.24
CA LEU A 196 -27.20 10.17 -28.20
C LEU A 196 -26.48 11.41 -27.64
N LEU A 197 -26.13 12.37 -28.48
CA LEU A 197 -25.55 13.65 -28.09
C LEU A 197 -26.47 14.43 -27.15
N GLU A 198 -27.74 14.62 -27.56
CA GLU A 198 -28.76 15.35 -26.79
C GLU A 198 -29.03 14.67 -25.46
N ASP A 199 -29.23 13.34 -25.44
CA ASP A 199 -29.45 12.55 -24.23
C ASP A 199 -28.29 12.67 -23.26
N LYS A 200 -27.04 12.56 -23.74
CA LYS A 200 -25.85 12.65 -22.90
C LYS A 200 -25.59 14.05 -22.35
N LEU A 201 -25.82 15.10 -23.13
CA LEU A 201 -25.72 16.49 -22.67
C LEU A 201 -26.78 16.81 -21.61
N ASN A 202 -28.00 16.34 -21.81
CA ASN A 202 -29.09 16.52 -20.87
C ASN A 202 -28.79 15.71 -19.56
N GLU A 203 -28.39 14.44 -19.69
CA GLU A 203 -28.02 13.59 -18.54
C GLU A 203 -26.86 14.21 -17.74
N THR A 204 -25.84 14.74 -18.42
CA THR A 204 -24.61 15.21 -17.74
C THR A 204 -24.75 16.62 -17.21
N PHE A 205 -25.35 17.56 -17.97
CA PHE A 205 -25.32 18.98 -17.67
C PHE A 205 -26.71 19.63 -17.48
N ASP A 206 -27.81 18.89 -17.68
CA ASP A 206 -29.17 19.43 -17.75
C ASP A 206 -29.27 20.48 -18.86
N TYR A 207 -28.53 20.27 -19.96
CA TYR A 207 -28.43 21.18 -21.11
C TYR A 207 -29.10 20.60 -22.33
N GLN A 208 -30.00 21.41 -22.96
CA GLN A 208 -30.67 21.07 -24.19
C GLN A 208 -30.03 21.82 -25.37
N ILE A 209 -29.48 21.04 -26.29
CA ILE A 209 -28.84 21.60 -27.48
C ILE A 209 -29.86 21.92 -28.58
N ASP A 210 -29.71 23.09 -29.23
CA ASP A 210 -30.48 23.41 -30.40
C ASP A 210 -29.86 22.74 -31.64
N LEU A 211 -30.47 21.65 -32.09
CA LEU A 211 -29.98 20.83 -33.20
C LEU A 211 -29.85 21.63 -34.51
N ASN A 212 -30.62 22.72 -34.70
CA ASN A 212 -30.51 23.58 -35.89
C ASN A 212 -29.18 24.33 -35.94
N LYS A 213 -28.57 24.60 -34.78
CA LYS A 213 -27.30 25.34 -34.70
C LYS A 213 -26.09 24.48 -35.03
N ILE A 214 -26.21 23.14 -35.00
CA ILE A 214 -25.11 22.19 -35.20
C ILE A 214 -25.15 21.50 -36.57
N GLU A 215 -26.19 21.72 -37.37
CA GLU A 215 -26.31 21.12 -38.69
C GLU A 215 -25.16 21.57 -39.61
N GLY A 216 -24.46 20.61 -40.20
CA GLY A 216 -23.31 20.85 -41.09
C GLY A 216 -21.97 21.19 -40.41
N LYS A 217 -21.90 21.32 -39.08
CA LYS A 217 -20.67 21.63 -38.34
C LYS A 217 -19.81 20.40 -38.09
N SER A 218 -18.51 20.61 -37.89
CA SER A 218 -17.58 19.60 -37.48
C SER A 218 -17.74 19.25 -35.96
N ALA A 219 -17.17 18.14 -35.52
CA ALA A 219 -17.17 17.76 -34.08
C ALA A 219 -16.55 18.87 -33.21
N GLU A 220 -15.42 19.42 -33.64
CA GLU A 220 -14.70 20.47 -32.92
C GLU A 220 -15.55 21.77 -32.83
N GLU A 221 -16.23 22.19 -33.93
CA GLU A 221 -17.11 23.35 -33.91
C GLU A 221 -18.31 23.16 -32.99
N ILE A 222 -18.82 21.93 -32.88
CA ILE A 222 -19.91 21.57 -31.97
C ILE A 222 -19.45 21.57 -30.53
N SER A 223 -18.27 20.96 -30.22
CA SER A 223 -17.67 21.01 -28.89
C SER A 223 -17.48 22.44 -28.40
N ASN A 224 -16.91 23.32 -29.24
CA ASN A 224 -16.69 24.72 -28.87
C ASN A 224 -18.01 25.46 -28.62
N LEU A 225 -19.04 25.22 -29.42
CA LEU A 225 -20.36 25.83 -29.24
C LEU A 225 -21.03 25.41 -27.93
N ILE A 226 -20.98 24.12 -27.61
CA ILE A 226 -21.51 23.58 -26.36
C ILE A 226 -20.74 24.15 -25.18
N TYR A 227 -19.39 24.15 -25.26
CA TYR A 227 -18.53 24.70 -24.24
C TYR A 227 -18.85 26.16 -23.94
N ASP A 228 -18.97 27.01 -24.99
CA ASP A 228 -19.27 28.43 -24.83
C ASP A 228 -20.64 28.65 -24.15
N ASP A 229 -21.64 27.84 -24.46
CA ASP A 229 -22.95 27.93 -23.82
C ASP A 229 -22.92 27.43 -22.36
N LEU A 230 -22.16 26.36 -22.04
CA LEU A 230 -22.00 25.88 -20.70
C LEU A 230 -21.21 26.87 -19.82
N ILE A 231 -20.22 27.56 -20.37
CA ILE A 231 -19.47 28.61 -19.65
C ILE A 231 -20.37 29.80 -19.31
N LYS A 232 -21.29 30.20 -20.21
CA LYS A 232 -22.29 31.22 -19.86
C LYS A 232 -23.15 30.82 -18.67
N ILE A 233 -23.61 29.56 -18.64
CA ILE A 233 -24.40 29.03 -17.52
C ILE A 233 -23.54 29.02 -16.20
N TYR A 234 -22.26 28.71 -16.31
CA TYR A 234 -21.33 28.76 -15.18
C TYR A 234 -21.15 30.19 -14.68
N ASP A 235 -20.92 31.17 -15.58
CA ASP A 235 -20.78 32.58 -15.24
C ASP A 235 -22.06 33.16 -14.59
N GLU A 236 -23.22 32.85 -15.10
CA GLU A 236 -24.50 33.24 -14.49
C GLU A 236 -24.66 32.72 -13.04
N LYS A 237 -24.18 31.52 -12.76
CA LYS A 237 -24.22 30.94 -11.42
C LYS A 237 -23.21 31.60 -10.49
N GLU A 238 -22.00 31.88 -10.97
CA GLU A 238 -20.98 32.61 -10.26
C GLU A 238 -21.47 34.01 -9.85
N GLU A 239 -22.08 34.74 -10.77
CA GLU A 239 -22.67 36.06 -10.53
C GLU A 239 -23.81 35.99 -9.49
N ALA A 240 -24.66 34.97 -9.58
CA ALA A 240 -25.79 34.80 -8.66
C ALA A 240 -25.42 34.47 -7.24
N VAL A 241 -24.29 33.71 -7.02
CA VAL A 241 -23.84 33.26 -5.70
C VAL A 241 -22.80 34.20 -5.10
N GLY A 242 -22.03 34.86 -5.95
CA GLY A 242 -20.86 35.65 -5.61
C GLY A 242 -19.57 34.82 -5.59
N ASP A 243 -18.50 35.40 -6.13
CA ASP A 243 -17.21 34.74 -6.41
C ASP A 243 -16.66 33.97 -5.19
N GLU A 244 -16.57 34.61 -4.02
CA GLU A 244 -15.97 33.98 -2.84
C GLU A 244 -16.72 32.72 -2.37
N VAL A 245 -18.04 32.76 -2.37
CA VAL A 245 -18.87 31.62 -1.95
C VAL A 245 -18.83 30.53 -3.01
N PHE A 246 -18.86 30.91 -4.28
CA PHE A 246 -18.81 29.97 -5.39
C PHE A 246 -17.48 29.19 -5.39
N ARG A 247 -16.32 29.83 -5.14
CA ARG A 247 -15.02 29.14 -4.99
C ARG A 247 -15.01 28.13 -3.84
N LYS A 248 -15.72 28.43 -2.75
CA LYS A 248 -15.85 27.46 -1.64
C LYS A 248 -16.67 26.23 -2.04
N ILE A 249 -17.76 26.45 -2.79
CA ILE A 249 -18.61 25.37 -3.28
C ILE A 249 -17.85 24.49 -4.27
N GLU A 250 -17.16 25.09 -5.21
CA GLU A 250 -16.32 24.37 -6.19
C GLU A 250 -15.29 23.47 -5.50
N ARG A 251 -14.56 24.04 -4.54
CA ARG A 251 -13.57 23.27 -3.76
C ARG A 251 -14.21 22.10 -3.04
N TYR A 252 -15.36 22.32 -2.43
CA TYR A 252 -16.09 21.27 -1.72
C TYR A 252 -16.50 20.15 -2.69
N ILE A 253 -17.13 20.49 -3.82
CA ILE A 253 -17.56 19.52 -4.82
C ILE A 253 -16.37 18.72 -5.38
N MET A 254 -15.30 19.42 -5.77
CA MET A 254 -14.10 18.77 -6.30
C MET A 254 -13.48 17.77 -5.33
N LEU A 255 -13.36 18.14 -4.05
CA LEU A 255 -12.81 17.26 -3.01
C LEU A 255 -13.73 16.06 -2.76
N GLU A 256 -15.03 16.27 -2.65
CA GLU A 256 -16.00 15.19 -2.40
C GLU A 256 -16.02 14.18 -3.54
N VAL A 257 -16.05 14.65 -4.78
CA VAL A 257 -16.00 13.78 -5.96
C VAL A 257 -14.69 13.02 -6.03
N LEU A 258 -13.55 13.72 -5.87
CA LEU A 258 -12.22 13.11 -5.92
C LEU A 258 -12.07 12.04 -4.83
N ASP A 259 -12.42 12.36 -3.58
CA ASP A 259 -12.29 11.44 -2.45
C ASP A 259 -13.25 10.23 -2.60
N SER A 260 -14.44 10.44 -3.15
CA SER A 260 -15.41 9.36 -3.42
C SER A 260 -14.91 8.42 -4.52
N LYS A 261 -14.46 8.97 -5.65
CA LYS A 261 -13.95 8.16 -6.78
C LYS A 261 -12.66 7.45 -6.44
N TRP A 262 -11.77 8.09 -5.70
CA TRP A 262 -10.55 7.45 -5.23
C TRP A 262 -10.84 6.25 -4.31
N ARG A 263 -11.78 6.39 -3.37
CA ARG A 263 -12.19 5.26 -2.51
C ARG A 263 -12.78 4.10 -3.30
N GLN A 264 -13.58 4.39 -4.33
CA GLN A 264 -14.12 3.36 -5.21
C GLN A 264 -13.02 2.69 -6.01
N HIS A 265 -12.11 3.45 -6.61
CA HIS A 265 -10.98 2.95 -7.38
C HIS A 265 -10.08 1.98 -6.59
N LEU A 266 -9.83 2.27 -5.30
CA LEU A 266 -9.07 1.35 -4.44
C LEU A 266 -9.76 0.00 -4.25
N LYS A 267 -11.10 -0.02 -4.24
CA LYS A 267 -11.87 -1.28 -4.21
C LYS A 267 -11.74 -2.01 -5.54
N ASP A 268 -11.91 -1.30 -6.65
CA ASP A 268 -11.82 -1.86 -7.99
C ASP A 268 -10.44 -2.48 -8.25
N LEU A 269 -9.36 -1.81 -7.81
CA LEU A 269 -8.00 -2.36 -7.87
C LEU A 269 -7.82 -3.61 -6.99
N THR A 270 -8.50 -3.66 -5.85
CA THR A 270 -8.44 -4.83 -4.96
C THR A 270 -9.14 -6.02 -5.63
N GLU A 271 -10.32 -5.81 -6.18
CA GLU A 271 -11.07 -6.83 -6.93
C GLU A 271 -10.32 -7.29 -8.18
N LEU A 272 -9.73 -6.35 -8.92
CA LEU A 272 -8.88 -6.63 -10.07
C LEU A 272 -7.70 -7.53 -9.69
N ARG A 273 -7.01 -7.25 -8.58
CA ARG A 273 -5.88 -8.06 -8.10
C ARG A 273 -6.30 -9.49 -7.78
N GLU A 274 -7.46 -9.67 -7.16
CA GLU A 274 -8.00 -11.00 -6.87
C GLU A 274 -8.40 -11.74 -8.15
N GLY A 275 -9.05 -11.06 -9.08
CA GLY A 275 -9.47 -11.64 -10.37
C GLY A 275 -8.30 -12.04 -11.28
N ILE A 276 -7.23 -11.24 -11.32
CA ILE A 276 -6.04 -11.54 -12.14
C ILE A 276 -5.27 -12.75 -11.61
N ARG A 277 -5.25 -12.99 -10.30
CA ARG A 277 -4.64 -14.19 -9.73
C ARG A 277 -5.25 -15.47 -10.29
N LEU A 278 -6.55 -15.46 -10.61
CA LEU A 278 -7.23 -16.59 -11.24
C LEU A 278 -6.85 -16.77 -12.73
N ARG A 279 -6.50 -15.69 -13.43
CA ARG A 279 -6.08 -15.72 -14.84
C ARG A 279 -4.66 -16.24 -15.05
N SER A 280 -3.86 -16.38 -13.99
CA SER A 280 -2.47 -16.90 -14.05
C SER A 280 -2.35 -18.34 -14.61
N TYR A 281 -3.44 -19.08 -14.69
CA TYR A 281 -3.51 -20.39 -15.36
C TYR A 281 -3.26 -20.32 -16.87
N GLY A 282 -3.28 -19.12 -17.51
CA GLY A 282 -3.15 -18.93 -18.97
C GLY A 282 -1.76 -18.54 -19.47
N GLN A 283 -0.67 -18.80 -18.73
CA GLN A 283 0.72 -18.48 -19.11
C GLN A 283 1.02 -16.98 -19.31
N ARG A 284 0.11 -16.07 -18.96
CA ARG A 284 0.36 -14.63 -18.97
C ARG A 284 0.98 -14.17 -17.64
N ASN A 285 1.76 -13.09 -17.70
CA ASN A 285 2.32 -12.49 -16.49
C ASN A 285 1.23 -11.68 -15.76
N PRO A 286 0.73 -12.14 -14.59
CA PRO A 286 -0.38 -11.48 -13.91
C PRO A 286 -0.09 -10.02 -13.53
N ILE A 287 1.17 -9.68 -13.24
CA ILE A 287 1.57 -8.31 -12.88
C ILE A 287 1.50 -7.38 -14.09
N HIS A 288 1.86 -7.88 -15.28
CA HIS A 288 1.75 -7.09 -16.50
C HIS A 288 0.29 -6.78 -16.84
N ASP A 289 -0.57 -7.80 -16.79
CA ASP A 289 -2.01 -7.62 -17.01
C ASP A 289 -2.62 -6.65 -15.95
N TYR A 290 -2.18 -6.75 -14.68
CA TYR A 290 -2.62 -5.83 -13.62
C TYR A 290 -2.24 -4.37 -13.93
N LYS A 291 -1.02 -4.13 -14.42
CA LYS A 291 -0.56 -2.78 -14.77
C LYS A 291 -1.38 -2.17 -15.90
N ILE A 292 -1.67 -2.95 -16.93
CA ILE A 292 -2.46 -2.47 -18.09
C ILE A 292 -3.89 -2.16 -17.65
N VAL A 293 -4.60 -3.15 -17.11
CA VAL A 293 -6.00 -2.97 -16.72
C VAL A 293 -6.13 -1.96 -15.59
N GLY A 294 -5.19 -1.93 -14.64
CA GLY A 294 -5.17 -0.92 -13.56
C GLY A 294 -4.95 0.51 -14.07
N TYR A 295 -4.23 0.68 -15.19
CA TYR A 295 -4.10 1.97 -15.85
C TYR A 295 -5.42 2.38 -16.54
N ASP A 296 -6.09 1.43 -17.21
CA ASP A 296 -7.38 1.71 -17.85
C ASP A 296 -8.44 2.12 -16.81
N VAL A 297 -8.56 1.36 -15.71
CA VAL A 297 -9.47 1.68 -14.59
C VAL A 297 -9.13 3.04 -13.94
N TYR A 298 -7.85 3.39 -13.88
CA TYR A 298 -7.42 4.70 -13.38
C TYR A 298 -7.88 5.84 -14.30
N ASN A 299 -7.71 5.68 -15.62
CA ASN A 299 -8.19 6.68 -16.58
C ASN A 299 -9.72 6.85 -16.55
N GLU A 300 -10.46 5.74 -16.44
CA GLU A 300 -11.92 5.79 -16.27
C GLU A 300 -12.32 6.54 -15.00
N MET A 301 -11.58 6.38 -13.90
CA MET A 301 -11.79 7.14 -12.67
C MET A 301 -11.53 8.64 -12.89
N ILE A 302 -10.45 9.02 -13.56
CA ILE A 302 -10.13 10.43 -13.86
C ILE A 302 -11.23 11.07 -14.71
N ASP A 303 -11.69 10.38 -15.76
CA ASP A 303 -12.77 10.86 -16.62
C ASP A 303 -14.09 10.97 -15.85
N ALA A 304 -14.37 10.04 -14.93
CA ALA A 304 -15.52 10.12 -14.05
C ALA A 304 -15.44 11.32 -13.08
N ILE A 305 -14.24 11.63 -12.54
CA ILE A 305 -14.03 12.82 -11.70
C ILE A 305 -14.35 14.09 -12.48
N LYS A 306 -13.81 14.24 -13.69
CA LYS A 306 -14.05 15.41 -14.55
C LYS A 306 -15.54 15.57 -14.85
N ARG A 307 -16.18 14.50 -15.30
CA ARG A 307 -17.60 14.48 -15.66
C ARG A 307 -18.51 14.81 -14.47
N GLU A 308 -18.29 14.17 -13.32
CA GLU A 308 -19.15 14.38 -12.16
C GLU A 308 -18.93 15.76 -11.53
N THR A 309 -17.69 16.25 -11.46
CA THR A 309 -17.41 17.61 -10.98
C THR A 309 -18.10 18.64 -11.85
N SER A 310 -17.94 18.56 -13.17
CA SER A 310 -18.58 19.46 -14.13
C SER A 310 -20.11 19.37 -14.04
N SER A 311 -20.64 18.15 -13.93
CA SER A 311 -22.08 17.91 -13.79
C SER A 311 -22.64 18.54 -12.52
N PHE A 312 -22.01 18.33 -11.36
CA PHE A 312 -22.51 18.88 -10.11
C PHE A 312 -22.48 20.41 -10.09
N ILE A 313 -21.42 21.03 -10.60
CA ILE A 313 -21.30 22.49 -10.65
C ILE A 313 -22.35 23.08 -11.59
N LEU A 314 -22.53 22.52 -12.79
CA LEU A 314 -23.49 23.03 -13.75
C LEU A 314 -24.94 22.73 -13.42
N LYS A 315 -25.24 21.71 -12.61
CA LYS A 315 -26.58 21.40 -12.10
C LYS A 315 -26.91 22.09 -10.78
N LEU A 316 -26.02 22.84 -10.22
CA LEU A 316 -26.24 23.56 -8.95
C LEU A 316 -27.44 24.51 -9.12
N LYS A 317 -28.49 24.33 -8.30
CA LYS A 317 -29.63 25.22 -8.27
C LYS A 317 -29.38 26.26 -7.19
N VAL A 318 -29.17 27.50 -7.59
CA VAL A 318 -29.05 28.64 -6.70
C VAL A 318 -30.45 29.00 -6.21
N ARG A 319 -30.75 28.74 -4.92
CA ARG A 319 -31.95 29.27 -4.28
C ARG A 319 -31.62 30.61 -3.65
N GLY A 320 -32.56 31.57 -3.74
CA GLY A 320 -32.31 32.93 -3.26
C GLY A 320 -32.02 33.00 -1.75
N GLU A 321 -31.59 34.16 -1.26
CA GLU A 321 -31.04 34.48 0.07
C GLU A 321 -31.82 33.97 1.30
N GLU A 322 -33.04 33.52 1.17
CA GLU A 322 -33.86 33.03 2.29
C GLU A 322 -33.44 31.62 2.80
N ASP A 323 -32.78 30.79 1.99
CA ASP A 323 -32.39 29.43 2.36
C ASP A 323 -30.94 29.31 2.91
N THR A 324 -30.11 30.33 2.73
CA THR A 324 -28.71 30.30 3.21
C THR A 324 -28.59 30.47 4.72
N ASN A 325 -29.59 31.05 5.38
CA ASN A 325 -29.60 31.18 6.83
C ASN A 325 -29.90 29.89 7.61
N ASN A 326 -30.41 28.86 6.92
CA ASN A 326 -30.70 27.56 7.56
C ASN A 326 -29.52 26.56 7.48
N LEU A 327 -28.48 26.85 6.68
CA LEU A 327 -27.30 25.98 6.56
C LEU A 327 -26.19 26.28 7.58
N THR A 328 -26.31 27.37 8.36
CA THR A 328 -25.27 27.79 9.33
C THR A 328 -25.46 27.23 10.72
N HIS A 329 -26.52 26.49 11.02
CA HIS A 329 -26.79 25.95 12.35
C HIS A 329 -27.33 24.50 12.34
N GLU A 330 -26.54 23.54 11.88
CA GLU A 330 -26.55 22.21 12.48
C GLU A 330 -25.19 21.98 13.14
N GLU A 331 -25.11 22.36 14.39
CA GLU A 331 -24.08 21.88 15.30
C GLU A 331 -24.15 20.36 15.32
N VAL A 332 -23.07 19.74 14.89
CA VAL A 332 -22.82 18.29 15.07
C VAL A 332 -22.59 18.07 16.56
N SER A 333 -23.67 18.10 17.36
CA SER A 333 -23.69 17.63 18.73
C SER A 333 -24.20 16.20 18.75
N ASN A 334 -23.34 15.31 19.25
CA ASN A 334 -23.57 13.89 19.56
C ASN A 334 -23.21 12.84 18.51
N VAL A 335 -21.91 12.70 18.21
CA VAL A 335 -21.36 11.42 17.77
C VAL A 335 -20.84 10.69 19.03
N LYS A 336 -21.62 9.77 19.58
CA LYS A 336 -21.12 8.80 20.56
C LYS A 336 -20.44 7.66 19.80
N TYR A 337 -19.13 7.53 19.98
CA TYR A 337 -18.41 6.32 19.58
C TYR A 337 -18.67 5.24 20.64
N GLU A 338 -19.44 4.20 20.30
CA GLU A 338 -19.44 2.95 21.05
C GLU A 338 -18.34 2.04 20.49
N HIS A 339 -17.29 1.85 21.31
CA HIS A 339 -16.36 0.74 21.10
C HIS A 339 -17.07 -0.53 21.53
N THR A 340 -17.33 -1.43 20.59
CA THR A 340 -17.60 -2.85 20.89
C THR A 340 -16.26 -3.57 20.91
N ASP A 341 -15.96 -4.16 22.09
CA ASP A 341 -14.83 -5.07 22.34
C ASP A 341 -14.87 -6.34 21.46
#